data_eea6af1118bd481e2b177ba28f77fb07
#
_entry.id   eea6af1118bd481e2b177ba28f77fb07
#
_cell.length_a   1.000
_cell.length_b   1.000
_cell.length_c   1.000
_cell.angle_alpha   90.00
_cell.angle_beta   90.00
_cell.angle_gamma   90.00
#
_symmetry.space_group_name_H-M   'P 1'
#
loop_
_entity.id
_entity.type
_entity.pdbx_description
1 polymer ?
#
loop_
_entity_poly.entity_id
_entity_poly.type
_entity_poly.pdbx_seq_one_letter_code
_entity_poly.pdbx_strand_id
1 'polypeptide(L)'
;MNVDIIILAAGQGKRMQSNLPKVLQPLGNKPLLQHVIDTCSQIKKSKLHIVVGGQSKLIQSFVKAPRSTNWVLQRKQLGTGHAVKQTLPSLRPNSCVVVLYGDGPLVRIKTLKKLISRTSGDNLSLLTFEASNPKGLGLSLIHISEP
;
A
#
# COMPACT_ATOMS: atom_id res chain seq x y z
N MET A 1 -0.59 5.62 -19.67
CA MET A 1 0.36 5.03 -18.72
C MET A 1 -0.36 3.95 -17.92
N ASN A 2 0.21 2.76 -17.80
CA ASN A 2 -0.26 1.71 -16.89
C ASN A 2 0.19 2.03 -15.46
N VAL A 3 -0.65 1.68 -14.47
CA VAL A 3 -0.35 1.91 -13.05
C VAL A 3 -0.46 0.59 -12.29
N ASP A 4 0.63 0.13 -11.70
CA ASP A 4 0.63 -1.01 -10.78
C ASP A 4 0.62 -0.50 -9.35
N ILE A 5 -0.42 -0.87 -8.59
CA ILE A 5 -0.62 -0.39 -7.22
C ILE A 5 -0.34 -1.55 -6.27
N ILE A 6 0.68 -1.40 -5.45
CA ILE A 6 1.06 -2.35 -4.41
C ILE A 6 0.46 -1.89 -3.08
N ILE A 7 -0.38 -2.73 -2.47
CA ILE A 7 -0.96 -2.47 -1.17
C ILE A 7 -0.32 -3.42 -0.16
N LEU A 8 0.39 -2.87 0.82
CA LEU A 8 1.07 -3.61 1.86
C LEU A 8 0.11 -3.98 2.99
N ALA A 9 -0.26 -5.25 3.09
CA ALA A 9 -1.22 -5.79 4.05
C ALA A 9 -0.69 -7.02 4.82
N ALA A 10 0.63 -7.27 4.80
CA ALA A 10 1.25 -8.43 5.45
C ALA A 10 1.59 -8.21 6.93
N GLY A 11 1.47 -6.99 7.45
CA GLY A 11 1.81 -6.64 8.82
C GLY A 11 0.92 -7.34 9.86
N GLN A 12 1.52 -7.93 10.89
CA GLN A 12 0.78 -8.66 11.94
C GLN A 12 0.07 -7.77 12.96
N GLY A 13 0.34 -6.47 12.99
CA GLY A 13 -0.29 -5.55 13.94
C GLY A 13 -0.06 -5.92 15.42
N LYS A 14 1.11 -6.44 15.77
CA LYS A 14 1.44 -6.99 17.12
C LYS A 14 1.12 -6.05 18.31
N ARG A 15 0.99 -4.74 18.06
CA ARG A 15 0.64 -3.74 19.09
C ARG A 15 -0.85 -3.64 19.35
N MET A 16 -1.68 -4.20 18.48
CA MET A 16 -3.13 -4.22 18.65
C MET A 16 -3.50 -5.52 19.36
N GLN A 17 -4.04 -5.43 20.54
CA GLN A 17 -4.55 -6.58 21.34
C GLN A 17 -5.84 -7.13 20.69
N SER A 18 -5.77 -7.51 19.43
CA SER A 18 -6.91 -8.01 18.65
C SER A 18 -6.50 -9.24 17.86
N ASN A 19 -7.39 -10.20 17.77
CA ASN A 19 -7.23 -11.41 16.94
C ASN A 19 -7.36 -11.12 15.43
N LEU A 20 -7.87 -9.93 15.07
CA LEU A 20 -7.98 -9.49 13.69
C LEU A 20 -6.71 -8.78 13.23
N PRO A 21 -6.21 -9.07 12.01
CA PRO A 21 -5.16 -8.29 11.39
C PRO A 21 -5.47 -6.78 11.42
N LYS A 22 -4.45 -5.94 11.58
CA LYS A 22 -4.63 -4.49 11.62
C LYS A 22 -5.43 -3.96 10.43
N VAL A 23 -5.14 -4.46 9.23
CA VAL A 23 -5.79 -4.06 7.98
C VAL A 23 -7.28 -4.44 7.91
N LEU A 24 -7.74 -5.35 8.76
CA LEU A 24 -9.14 -5.75 8.87
C LEU A 24 -9.90 -5.04 9.97
N GLN A 25 -9.23 -4.21 10.79
CA GLN A 25 -9.93 -3.40 11.79
C GLN A 25 -10.96 -2.50 11.11
N PRO A 26 -12.17 -2.39 11.68
CA PRO A 26 -13.23 -1.62 11.06
C PRO A 26 -13.00 -0.11 11.22
N LEU A 27 -13.28 0.62 10.15
CA LEU A 27 -13.46 2.06 10.17
C LEU A 27 -14.84 2.34 9.56
N GLY A 28 -15.78 2.78 10.39
CA GLY A 28 -17.18 2.79 10.00
C GLY A 28 -17.70 1.37 9.72
N ASN A 29 -18.24 1.15 8.54
CA ASN A 29 -18.84 -0.13 8.13
C ASN A 29 -17.92 -1.03 7.30
N LYS A 30 -16.64 -0.69 7.15
CA LYS A 30 -15.70 -1.41 6.29
C LYS A 30 -14.34 -1.61 6.96
N PRO A 31 -13.60 -2.69 6.63
CA PRO A 31 -12.20 -2.84 7.00
C PRO A 31 -11.32 -1.70 6.45
N LEU A 32 -10.24 -1.35 7.17
CA LEU A 32 -9.25 -0.36 6.70
C LEU A 32 -8.79 -0.66 5.27
N LEU A 33 -8.45 -1.91 4.99
CA LEU A 33 -7.99 -2.35 3.68
C LEU A 33 -9.04 -2.14 2.58
N GLN A 34 -10.35 -2.30 2.89
CA GLN A 34 -11.41 -2.10 1.92
C GLN A 34 -11.48 -0.64 1.45
N HIS A 35 -11.28 0.33 2.36
CA HIS A 35 -11.22 1.75 1.99
C HIS A 35 -10.08 2.02 1.01
N VAL A 36 -8.91 1.41 1.23
CA VAL A 36 -7.75 1.56 0.33
C VAL A 36 -8.05 0.92 -1.03
N ILE A 37 -8.60 -0.29 -1.07
CA ILE A 37 -8.99 -0.99 -2.30
C ILE A 37 -10.00 -0.16 -3.09
N ASP A 38 -11.06 0.34 -2.43
CA ASP A 38 -12.11 1.15 -3.07
C ASP A 38 -11.53 2.42 -3.71
N THR A 39 -10.58 3.07 -3.04
CA THR A 39 -9.90 4.26 -3.57
C THR A 39 -9.03 3.91 -4.77
N CYS A 40 -8.22 2.86 -4.66
CA CYS A 40 -7.32 2.42 -5.74
C CYS A 40 -8.06 1.94 -6.99
N SER A 41 -9.21 1.30 -6.81
CA SER A 41 -10.04 0.79 -7.91
C SER A 41 -10.61 1.89 -8.82
N GLN A 42 -10.59 3.15 -8.37
CA GLN A 42 -11.00 4.30 -9.17
C GLN A 42 -9.91 4.82 -10.13
N ILE A 43 -8.70 4.25 -10.08
CA ILE A 43 -7.60 4.62 -10.97
C ILE A 43 -7.71 3.81 -12.26
N LYS A 44 -7.93 4.50 -13.37
CA LYS A 44 -8.03 3.86 -14.69
C LYS A 44 -6.70 3.18 -15.07
N LYS A 45 -6.81 2.04 -15.77
CA LYS A 45 -5.66 1.22 -16.21
C LYS A 45 -4.75 0.77 -15.05
N SER A 46 -5.28 0.70 -13.82
CA SER A 46 -4.56 0.15 -12.68
C SER A 46 -4.69 -1.36 -12.58
N LYS A 47 -3.67 -1.99 -11.99
CA LYS A 47 -3.67 -3.37 -11.53
C LYS A 47 -3.27 -3.38 -10.05
N LEU A 48 -4.05 -4.07 -9.23
CA LEU A 48 -3.79 -4.15 -7.80
C LEU A 48 -2.93 -5.38 -7.49
N HIS A 49 -1.92 -5.19 -6.65
CA HIS A 49 -1.10 -6.22 -6.06
C HIS A 49 -1.20 -6.08 -4.53
N ILE A 50 -1.88 -7.00 -3.86
CA ILE A 50 -2.07 -6.94 -2.41
C ILE A 50 -1.12 -7.93 -1.76
N VAL A 51 -0.14 -7.40 -1.02
CA VAL A 51 0.84 -8.21 -0.30
C VAL A 51 0.27 -8.61 1.04
N VAL A 52 0.15 -9.93 1.26
CA VAL A 52 -0.43 -10.52 2.46
C VAL A 52 0.55 -11.50 3.13
N GLY A 53 0.39 -11.70 4.42
CA GLY A 53 1.16 -12.67 5.20
C GLY A 53 0.40 -13.98 5.44
N GLY A 54 0.71 -14.65 6.56
CA GLY A 54 0.12 -15.95 6.92
C GLY A 54 -1.41 -15.98 7.05
N GLN A 55 -2.05 -14.82 7.24
CA GLN A 55 -3.51 -14.69 7.35
C GLN A 55 -4.19 -14.33 6.01
N SER A 56 -3.56 -14.66 4.91
CA SER A 56 -4.01 -14.34 3.53
C SER A 56 -5.46 -14.76 3.28
N LYS A 57 -5.84 -16.00 3.62
CA LYS A 57 -7.21 -16.50 3.42
C LYS A 57 -8.25 -15.68 4.19
N LEU A 58 -7.94 -15.33 5.42
CA LEU A 58 -8.80 -14.50 6.26
C LEU A 58 -8.98 -13.11 5.65
N ILE A 59 -7.89 -12.47 5.25
CA ILE A 59 -7.94 -11.13 4.65
C ILE A 59 -8.80 -11.16 3.38
N GLN A 60 -8.59 -12.14 2.51
CA GLN A 60 -9.35 -12.28 1.26
C GLN A 60 -10.85 -12.51 1.49
N SER A 61 -11.24 -13.18 2.58
CA SER A 61 -12.66 -13.41 2.89
C SER A 61 -13.39 -12.16 3.39
N PHE A 62 -12.66 -11.17 3.92
CA PHE A 62 -13.22 -9.96 4.50
C PHE A 62 -13.32 -8.77 3.52
N VAL A 63 -12.60 -8.83 2.40
CA VAL A 63 -12.54 -7.71 1.46
C VAL A 63 -13.03 -8.08 0.07
N LYS A 64 -13.60 -7.10 -0.62
CA LYS A 64 -14.00 -7.21 -2.03
C LYS A 64 -12.95 -6.50 -2.88
N ALA A 65 -12.18 -7.26 -3.63
CA ALA A 65 -11.19 -6.73 -4.55
C ALA A 65 -11.58 -7.05 -6.01
N PRO A 66 -11.14 -6.25 -7.01
CA PRO A 66 -11.32 -6.58 -8.42
C PRO A 66 -10.79 -7.98 -8.75
N ARG A 67 -11.46 -8.70 -9.65
CA ARG A 67 -11.05 -10.07 -10.05
C ARG A 67 -9.62 -10.15 -10.60
N SER A 68 -9.12 -9.06 -11.18
CA SER A 68 -7.76 -8.96 -11.70
C SER A 68 -6.70 -8.68 -10.63
N THR A 69 -7.08 -8.62 -9.35
CA THR A 69 -6.17 -8.38 -8.23
C THR A 69 -5.20 -9.53 -8.08
N ASN A 70 -3.92 -9.22 -8.00
CA ASN A 70 -2.86 -10.18 -7.70
C ASN A 70 -2.60 -10.21 -6.19
N TRP A 71 -2.84 -11.37 -5.57
CA TRP A 71 -2.55 -11.60 -4.17
C TRP A 71 -1.13 -12.19 -4.03
N VAL A 72 -0.24 -11.44 -3.39
CA VAL A 72 1.18 -11.79 -3.26
C VAL A 72 1.47 -12.20 -1.84
N LEU A 73 1.99 -13.42 -1.66
CA LEU A 73 2.31 -13.94 -0.33
C LEU A 73 3.72 -13.53 0.09
N GLN A 74 3.82 -12.77 1.16
CA GLN A 74 5.07 -12.51 1.88
C GLN A 74 5.25 -13.56 3.00
N ARG A 75 6.00 -14.61 2.75
CA ARG A 75 6.20 -15.72 3.72
C ARG A 75 7.01 -15.29 4.94
N LYS A 76 8.04 -14.50 4.74
CA LYS A 76 8.90 -13.96 5.80
C LYS A 76 8.71 -12.45 5.88
N GLN A 77 8.40 -11.92 7.04
CA GLN A 77 8.16 -10.49 7.23
C GLN A 77 9.47 -9.74 7.48
N LEU A 78 10.24 -9.54 6.42
CA LEU A 78 11.54 -8.87 6.45
C LEU A 78 11.45 -7.37 6.11
N GLY A 79 10.31 -6.74 6.39
CA GLY A 79 10.08 -5.32 6.19
C GLY A 79 9.33 -4.98 4.89
N THR A 80 9.07 -3.68 4.71
CA THR A 80 8.26 -3.14 3.60
C THR A 80 8.95 -3.28 2.24
N GLY A 81 10.26 -3.03 2.17
CA GLY A 81 11.05 -3.23 0.95
C GLY A 81 11.02 -4.68 0.47
N HIS A 82 11.12 -5.65 1.41
CA HIS A 82 10.97 -7.07 1.08
C HIS A 82 9.56 -7.38 0.56
N ALA A 83 8.52 -6.79 1.15
CA ALA A 83 7.15 -6.97 0.68
C ALA A 83 6.97 -6.48 -0.77
N VAL A 84 7.49 -5.30 -1.10
CA VAL A 84 7.50 -4.77 -2.47
C VAL A 84 8.28 -5.70 -3.41
N LYS A 85 9.44 -6.20 -2.99
CA LYS A 85 10.25 -7.13 -3.79
C LYS A 85 9.48 -8.38 -4.22
N GLN A 86 8.55 -8.89 -3.39
CA GLN A 86 7.73 -10.05 -3.74
C GLN A 86 6.79 -9.79 -4.93
N THR A 87 6.46 -8.53 -5.22
CA THR A 87 5.56 -8.16 -6.33
C THR A 87 6.27 -8.00 -7.67
N LEU A 88 7.60 -7.81 -7.69
CA LEU A 88 8.37 -7.49 -8.89
C LEU A 88 8.08 -8.41 -10.09
N PRO A 89 7.99 -9.76 -9.94
CA PRO A 89 7.73 -10.65 -11.06
C PRO A 89 6.37 -10.45 -11.74
N SER A 90 5.44 -9.75 -11.05
CA SER A 90 4.05 -9.56 -11.48
C SER A 90 3.76 -8.16 -11.99
N LEU A 91 4.73 -7.25 -11.88
CA LEU A 91 4.59 -5.88 -12.37
C LEU A 91 4.68 -5.83 -13.89
N ARG A 92 3.92 -4.92 -14.48
CA ARG A 92 3.94 -4.70 -15.94
C ARG A 92 5.16 -3.86 -16.33
N PRO A 93 5.79 -4.16 -17.46
CA PRO A 93 6.86 -3.32 -17.99
C PRO A 93 6.39 -1.86 -18.17
N ASN A 94 7.25 -0.91 -17.88
CA ASN A 94 7.01 0.53 -18.07
C ASN A 94 5.73 1.04 -17.38
N SER A 95 5.30 0.41 -16.29
CA SER A 95 4.21 0.91 -15.46
C SER A 95 4.70 1.87 -14.38
N CYS A 96 3.86 2.85 -14.03
CA CYS A 96 4.06 3.62 -12.81
C CYS A 96 3.70 2.73 -11.61
N VAL A 97 4.63 2.54 -10.69
CA VAL A 97 4.42 1.74 -9.49
C VAL A 97 4.06 2.65 -8.31
N VAL A 98 2.92 2.40 -7.71
CA VAL A 98 2.46 3.11 -6.50
C VAL A 98 2.45 2.15 -5.32
N VAL A 99 3.09 2.52 -4.22
CA VAL A 99 3.12 1.71 -2.98
C VAL A 99 2.29 2.39 -1.91
N LEU A 100 1.33 1.66 -1.35
CA LEU A 100 0.43 2.13 -0.30
C LEU A 100 0.38 1.15 0.87
N TYR A 101 0.07 1.67 2.04
CA TYR A 101 -0.21 0.86 3.21
C TYR A 101 -1.69 0.48 3.27
N GLY A 102 -1.98 -0.79 3.55
CA GLY A 102 -3.35 -1.30 3.67
C GLY A 102 -4.12 -0.79 4.90
N ASP A 103 -3.40 -0.18 5.85
CA ASP A 103 -3.94 0.46 7.04
C ASP A 103 -4.00 2.00 6.96
N GLY A 104 -3.83 2.56 5.75
CA GLY A 104 -3.93 3.98 5.46
C GLY A 104 -5.25 4.36 4.74
N PRO A 105 -6.43 4.27 5.40
CA PRO A 105 -7.73 4.33 4.73
C PRO A 105 -8.11 5.72 4.20
N LEU A 106 -7.42 6.79 4.67
CA LEU A 106 -7.80 8.17 4.38
C LEU A 106 -7.10 8.79 3.15
N VAL A 107 -6.33 8.00 2.41
CA VAL A 107 -5.70 8.46 1.18
C VAL A 107 -6.77 8.73 0.12
N ARG A 108 -6.86 9.99 -0.32
CA ARG A 108 -7.88 10.43 -1.29
C ARG A 108 -7.46 10.15 -2.72
N ILE A 109 -8.41 9.79 -3.56
CA ILE A 109 -8.17 9.56 -5.00
C ILE A 109 -7.51 10.76 -5.71
N LYS A 110 -7.88 11.99 -5.34
CA LYS A 110 -7.26 13.21 -5.88
C LYS A 110 -5.77 13.27 -5.58
N THR A 111 -5.37 12.90 -4.36
CA THR A 111 -3.96 12.84 -3.94
C THR A 111 -3.18 11.80 -4.73
N LEU A 112 -3.74 10.59 -4.90
CA LEU A 112 -3.10 9.53 -5.70
C LEU A 112 -2.93 9.95 -7.16
N LYS A 113 -3.96 10.53 -7.77
CA LYS A 113 -3.87 11.03 -9.16
C LYS A 113 -2.79 12.09 -9.31
N LYS A 114 -2.67 13.02 -8.35
CA LYS A 114 -1.63 14.04 -8.35
C LYS A 114 -0.24 13.44 -8.18
N LEU A 115 -0.08 12.44 -7.29
CA LEU A 115 1.19 11.74 -7.10
C LEU A 115 1.62 11.04 -8.40
N ILE A 116 0.71 10.26 -9.01
CA ILE A 116 0.96 9.55 -10.26
C ILE A 116 1.32 10.51 -11.40
N SER A 117 0.59 11.64 -11.52
CA SER A 117 0.86 12.62 -12.61
C SER A 117 2.22 13.33 -12.48
N ARG A 118 2.81 13.34 -11.30
CA ARG A 118 4.14 13.92 -11.05
C ARG A 118 5.27 12.92 -11.21
N THR A 119 4.95 11.64 -11.35
CA THR A 119 5.93 10.58 -11.55
C THR A 119 6.18 10.41 -13.05
N SER A 120 7.39 10.73 -13.49
CA SER A 120 7.81 10.59 -14.90
C SER A 120 9.26 10.16 -14.98
N GLY A 121 9.59 9.33 -15.97
CA GLY A 121 10.97 8.83 -16.15
C GLY A 121 11.46 8.11 -14.89
N ASP A 122 12.66 8.44 -14.44
CA ASP A 122 13.32 7.83 -13.28
C ASP A 122 13.03 8.54 -11.95
N ASN A 123 11.99 9.39 -11.91
CA ASN A 123 11.66 10.14 -10.72
C ASN A 123 10.90 9.31 -9.68
N LEU A 124 11.29 9.47 -8.42
CA LEU A 124 10.55 8.99 -7.25
C LEU A 124 9.69 10.12 -6.68
N SER A 125 8.38 9.90 -6.60
CA SER A 125 7.45 10.84 -5.98
C SER A 125 7.03 10.34 -4.60
N LEU A 126 7.18 11.17 -3.57
CA LEU A 126 6.80 10.84 -2.21
C LEU A 126 5.63 11.71 -1.74
N LEU A 127 4.69 11.09 -1.03
CA LEU A 127 3.66 11.80 -0.28
C LEU A 127 4.15 11.97 1.15
N THR A 128 4.41 13.22 1.53
CA THR A 128 4.89 13.59 2.87
C THR A 128 3.90 14.52 3.56
N PHE A 129 4.03 14.66 4.86
CA PHE A 129 3.32 15.64 5.66
C PHE A 129 4.24 16.18 6.75
N GLU A 130 3.99 17.42 7.19
CA GLU A 130 4.63 17.97 8.35
C GLU A 130 3.93 17.51 9.61
N ALA A 131 4.68 16.87 10.51
CA ALA A 131 4.17 16.46 11.80
C ALA A 131 4.63 17.45 12.88
N SER A 132 3.72 17.90 13.71
CA SER A 132 4.04 18.73 14.89
C SER A 132 4.94 18.00 15.90
N ASN A 133 4.82 16.66 15.97
CA ASN A 133 5.71 15.79 16.73
C ASN A 133 6.13 14.60 15.83
N PRO A 134 7.33 14.66 15.22
CA PRO A 134 7.81 13.61 14.31
C PRO A 134 8.37 12.38 15.02
N LYS A 135 8.41 12.36 16.36
CA LYS A 135 8.98 11.24 17.13
C LYS A 135 8.29 9.91 16.80
N GLY A 136 9.07 8.94 16.34
CA GLY A 136 8.57 7.62 15.95
C GLY A 136 7.99 7.55 14.54
N LEU A 137 7.97 8.64 13.77
CA LEU A 137 7.66 8.65 12.36
C LEU A 137 8.92 8.39 11.54
N GLY A 138 8.78 7.56 10.50
CA GLY A 138 9.88 7.23 9.61
C GLY A 138 10.09 8.25 8.52
N LEU A 139 11.26 8.20 7.93
CA LEU A 139 11.76 8.97 6.81
C LEU A 139 12.02 10.45 7.11
N SER A 140 13.29 10.77 7.30
CA SER A 140 13.77 12.16 7.20
C SER A 140 14.40 12.38 5.84
N LEU A 141 13.89 13.33 5.06
CA LEU A 141 14.52 13.75 3.82
C LEU A 141 15.70 14.71 4.06
N ILE A 142 15.93 15.11 5.30
CA ILE A 142 16.97 16.10 5.69
C ILE A 142 18.37 15.58 5.36
N HIS A 143 18.58 14.27 5.37
CA HIS A 143 19.90 13.66 5.11
C HIS A 143 20.13 13.28 3.64
N ILE A 144 19.18 13.53 2.73
CA ILE A 144 19.33 13.20 1.31
C ILE A 144 20.02 14.33 0.53
N SER A 145 20.10 15.52 1.10
CA SER A 145 20.65 16.71 0.44
C SER A 145 22.09 17.06 0.84
N GLU A 146 22.72 16.27 1.68
CA GLU A 146 24.13 16.49 2.03
C GLU A 146 25.03 15.56 1.19
N PRO A 147 25.99 16.13 0.45
CA PRO A 147 26.99 15.36 -0.29
C PRO A 147 27.98 14.65 0.64
#